data_dac1bad3c45137e94cfd524acb894bcd
#
_entry.id   dac1bad3c45137e94cfd524acb894bcd
#
_cell.length_a   1.000
_cell.length_b   1.000
_cell.length_c   1.000
_cell.angle_alpha   90.00
_cell.angle_beta   90.00
_cell.angle_gamma   90.00
#
_symmetry.space_group_name_H-M   'P 1'
#
loop_
_entity.id
_entity.type
_entity.pdbx_description
1 polymer ?
#
loop_
_entity_poly.entity_id
_entity_poly.type
_entity_poly.pdbx_seq_one_letter_code
_entity_poly.pdbx_strand_id
1 'polypeptide(L)'
;MVASLMLLPFASNAQKNVNYKVVKVQGEIQRVKTGNLLSIGEDVVSNENFSFKTNYSRAVVVNKEKGCVILSARNDNEGSQFLPSPNNMSVRAALPAQPSEVIEYYYGDVFISGYDSLKIDDSKLLINDDSYFTVKYNVNDKEYAEKLGYKDGKLVLPSSLLENKPAKVTLCYNDEFGESNKTEFNPVYADKDVLKGELELIFSTMKGKRDAKVLSSATFVNDFYGKTTEEAVDAWIKNNMNK
;
A
#
# COMPACT_ATOMS: atom_id res chain seq x y z
N MET A 1 -18.94 -24.94 61.27
CA MET A 1 -18.48 -24.93 59.90
C MET A 1 -18.64 -23.52 59.37
N VAL A 2 -17.57 -22.79 59.21
CA VAL A 2 -17.61 -21.42 58.64
C VAL A 2 -17.03 -21.52 57.23
N ALA A 3 -17.89 -21.31 56.21
CA ALA A 3 -17.47 -21.30 54.80
C ALA A 3 -16.83 -19.95 54.49
N SER A 4 -15.53 -19.97 54.28
CA SER A 4 -14.75 -18.80 53.83
C SER A 4 -14.95 -18.63 52.31
N LEU A 5 -15.71 -17.61 51.90
CA LEU A 5 -15.91 -17.24 50.49
C LEU A 5 -14.65 -16.50 50.03
N MET A 6 -13.77 -17.17 49.28
CA MET A 6 -12.64 -16.51 48.58
C MET A 6 -13.17 -15.69 47.41
N LEU A 7 -13.19 -14.38 47.56
CA LEU A 7 -13.33 -13.42 46.47
C LEU A 7 -12.04 -13.40 45.67
N LEU A 8 -12.04 -14.06 44.49
CA LEU A 8 -10.98 -13.89 43.51
C LEU A 8 -11.07 -12.48 42.91
N PRO A 9 -9.99 -11.69 42.92
CA PRO A 9 -9.99 -10.41 42.23
C PRO A 9 -10.03 -10.66 40.72
N PHE A 10 -11.13 -10.30 40.09
CA PHE A 10 -11.16 -10.16 38.61
C PHE A 10 -10.18 -9.05 38.26
N ALA A 11 -8.97 -9.41 37.84
CA ALA A 11 -8.06 -8.50 37.19
C ALA A 11 -8.71 -8.08 35.84
N SER A 12 -9.45 -6.97 35.85
CA SER A 12 -9.86 -6.31 34.62
C SER A 12 -8.59 -5.89 33.88
N ASN A 13 -8.24 -6.58 32.82
CA ASN A 13 -7.25 -6.10 31.86
C ASN A 13 -7.80 -4.80 31.27
N ALA A 14 -7.46 -3.67 31.88
CA ALA A 14 -7.71 -2.36 31.34
C ALA A 14 -6.97 -2.31 29.99
N GLN A 15 -7.71 -2.40 28.89
CA GLN A 15 -7.18 -2.36 27.55
C GLN A 15 -6.41 -1.04 27.39
N LYS A 16 -5.09 -1.13 27.31
CA LYS A 16 -4.20 0.03 27.27
C LYS A 16 -4.54 0.86 26.05
N ASN A 17 -4.98 2.10 26.26
CA ASN A 17 -5.26 3.03 25.18
C ASN A 17 -4.02 3.20 24.30
N VAL A 18 -4.19 2.96 23.00
CA VAL A 18 -3.13 3.10 22.02
C VAL A 18 -3.38 4.40 21.23
N ASN A 19 -2.37 5.25 21.18
CA ASN A 19 -2.43 6.51 20.42
C ASN A 19 -1.94 6.27 18.99
N TYR A 20 -2.63 6.89 18.05
CA TYR A 20 -2.31 6.89 16.63
C TYR A 20 -2.34 8.31 16.10
N LYS A 21 -1.65 8.56 14.99
CA LYS A 21 -1.71 9.80 14.22
C LYS A 21 -2.33 9.53 12.85
N VAL A 22 -3.26 10.36 12.42
CA VAL A 22 -3.96 10.22 11.13
C VAL A 22 -3.01 10.58 10.00
N VAL A 23 -2.78 9.66 9.08
CA VAL A 23 -1.93 9.84 7.88
C VAL A 23 -2.77 10.24 6.67
N LYS A 24 -3.91 9.56 6.47
CA LYS A 24 -4.80 9.80 5.34
C LYS A 24 -6.24 9.48 5.73
N VAL A 25 -7.17 10.25 5.17
CA VAL A 25 -8.61 10.00 5.32
C VAL A 25 -9.22 9.86 3.92
N GLN A 26 -10.01 8.81 3.71
CA GLN A 26 -10.83 8.60 2.53
C GLN A 26 -12.30 8.62 2.93
N GLY A 27 -13.09 9.49 2.28
CA GLY A 27 -14.49 9.74 2.67
C GLY A 27 -14.58 10.58 3.94
N GLU A 28 -15.78 10.66 4.52
CA GLU A 28 -16.05 11.42 5.74
C GLU A 28 -16.09 10.50 6.95
N ILE A 29 -15.31 10.87 7.98
CA ILE A 29 -15.25 10.19 9.27
C ILE A 29 -15.41 11.26 10.34
N GLN A 30 -16.33 11.09 11.28
CA GLN A 30 -16.60 12.03 12.37
C GLN A 30 -16.31 11.38 13.73
N ARG A 31 -15.78 12.17 14.65
CA ARG A 31 -15.69 11.80 16.06
C ARG A 31 -17.09 11.83 16.69
N VAL A 32 -17.60 10.70 17.17
CA VAL A 32 -18.96 10.64 17.75
C VAL A 32 -19.11 11.62 18.92
N LYS A 33 -18.07 11.79 19.75
CA LYS A 33 -18.12 12.64 20.93
C LYS A 33 -18.22 14.15 20.64
N THR A 34 -17.60 14.63 19.56
CA THR A 34 -17.47 16.06 19.27
C THR A 34 -18.20 16.49 18.00
N GLY A 35 -18.55 15.54 17.11
CA GLY A 35 -19.10 15.81 15.78
C GLY A 35 -18.08 16.33 14.77
N ASN A 36 -16.80 16.50 15.16
CA ASN A 36 -15.77 17.04 14.28
C ASN A 36 -15.34 15.99 13.25
N LEU A 37 -15.10 16.45 12.02
CA LEU A 37 -14.49 15.64 10.98
C LEU A 37 -13.04 15.28 11.35
N LEU A 38 -12.65 14.06 11.03
CA LEU A 38 -11.29 13.58 11.21
C LEU A 38 -10.38 14.17 10.13
N SER A 39 -9.24 14.73 10.53
CA SER A 39 -8.28 15.38 9.62
C SER A 39 -6.88 14.76 9.73
N ILE A 40 -6.10 14.90 8.64
CA ILE A 40 -4.70 14.45 8.59
C ILE A 40 -3.88 15.18 9.67
N GLY A 41 -2.98 14.45 10.34
CA GLY A 41 -2.11 14.96 11.40
C GLY A 41 -2.74 14.97 12.79
N GLU A 42 -4.04 14.70 12.92
CA GLU A 42 -4.69 14.60 14.22
C GLU A 42 -4.31 13.32 14.98
N ASP A 43 -4.38 13.40 16.30
CA ASP A 43 -4.21 12.24 17.16
C ASP A 43 -5.57 11.58 17.44
N VAL A 44 -5.61 10.25 17.40
CA VAL A 44 -6.75 9.41 17.72
C VAL A 44 -6.36 8.31 18.71
N VAL A 45 -7.33 7.83 19.49
CA VAL A 45 -7.10 6.82 20.52
C VAL A 45 -7.92 5.57 20.21
N SER A 46 -7.37 4.39 20.49
CA SER A 46 -7.99 3.10 20.14
C SER A 46 -9.38 2.85 20.76
N ASN A 47 -9.75 3.56 21.82
CA ASN A 47 -11.06 3.49 22.46
C ASN A 47 -12.01 4.64 22.05
N GLU A 48 -11.62 5.46 21.10
CA GLU A 48 -12.45 6.52 20.57
C GLU A 48 -13.43 5.97 19.53
N ASN A 49 -14.67 6.47 19.53
CA ASN A 49 -15.71 6.07 18.61
C ASN A 49 -15.83 7.07 17.44
N PHE A 50 -15.94 6.49 16.24
CA PHE A 50 -16.09 7.24 15.00
C PHE A 50 -17.36 6.81 14.26
N SER A 51 -17.97 7.76 13.57
CA SER A 51 -19.06 7.58 12.62
C SER A 51 -18.52 7.72 11.20
N PHE A 52 -18.91 6.82 10.32
CA PHE A 52 -18.45 6.74 8.93
C PHE A 52 -19.63 7.04 8.01
N LYS A 53 -19.47 8.00 7.09
CA LYS A 53 -20.56 8.38 6.16
C LYS A 53 -20.94 7.25 5.20
N THR A 54 -19.98 6.43 4.80
CA THR A 54 -20.16 5.28 3.92
C THR A 54 -19.32 4.09 4.41
N ASN A 55 -19.66 2.89 3.95
CA ASN A 55 -18.87 1.68 4.24
C ASN A 55 -17.47 1.71 3.62
N TYR A 56 -17.22 2.62 2.67
CA TYR A 56 -15.92 2.83 2.04
C TYR A 56 -15.09 3.93 2.73
N SER A 57 -15.70 4.66 3.68
CA SER A 57 -14.96 5.66 4.47
C SER A 57 -13.96 4.94 5.37
N ARG A 58 -12.69 5.33 5.29
CA ARG A 58 -11.60 4.73 6.07
C ARG A 58 -10.46 5.73 6.26
N ALA A 59 -9.64 5.52 7.28
CA ALA A 59 -8.42 6.28 7.45
C ALA A 59 -7.23 5.35 7.69
N VAL A 60 -6.05 5.76 7.22
CA VAL A 60 -4.81 5.18 7.74
C VAL A 60 -4.36 6.01 8.92
N VAL A 61 -4.04 5.31 9.98
CA VAL A 61 -3.46 5.90 11.18
C VAL A 61 -2.16 5.17 11.52
N VAL A 62 -1.16 5.89 11.98
CA VAL A 62 0.15 5.34 12.31
C VAL A 62 0.38 5.34 13.81
N ASN A 63 0.83 4.22 14.33
CA ASN A 63 1.28 4.09 15.71
C ASN A 63 2.81 4.03 15.77
N LYS A 64 3.35 4.58 16.81
CA LYS A 64 4.76 4.68 17.14
C LYS A 64 5.54 3.33 17.10
N GLU A 65 4.86 2.23 17.46
CA GLU A 65 5.46 0.90 17.58
C GLU A 65 4.87 -0.13 16.59
N LYS A 66 3.57 0.02 16.27
CA LYS A 66 2.83 -0.93 15.44
C LYS A 66 2.85 -0.60 13.93
N GLY A 67 3.31 0.60 13.56
CA GLY A 67 3.24 1.07 12.18
C GLY A 67 1.84 1.49 11.76
N CYS A 68 1.54 1.39 10.47
CA CYS A 68 0.26 1.77 9.88
C CYS A 68 -0.82 0.71 10.15
N VAL A 69 -2.02 1.20 10.50
CA VAL A 69 -3.24 0.40 10.63
C VAL A 69 -4.40 1.14 9.97
N ILE A 70 -5.44 0.41 9.59
CA ILE A 70 -6.65 0.97 8.99
C ILE A 70 -7.70 1.19 10.08
N LEU A 71 -8.20 2.42 10.18
CA LEU A 71 -9.40 2.78 10.92
C LEU A 71 -10.60 2.69 9.97
N SER A 72 -11.55 1.82 10.26
CA SER A 72 -12.77 1.60 9.47
C SER A 72 -14.00 1.37 10.35
N ALA A 73 -15.18 1.42 9.74
CA ALA A 73 -16.39 0.93 10.38
C ALA A 73 -16.29 -0.56 10.70
N ARG A 74 -16.92 -1.01 11.78
CA ARG A 74 -17.11 -2.44 12.06
C ARG A 74 -18.19 -3.00 11.11
N ASN A 75 -18.10 -4.28 10.81
CA ASN A 75 -19.04 -4.95 9.91
C ASN A 75 -20.51 -4.92 10.40
N ASP A 76 -20.72 -4.78 11.71
CA ASP A 76 -22.03 -4.63 12.35
C ASP A 76 -22.55 -3.18 12.35
N ASN A 77 -21.81 -2.23 11.77
CA ASN A 77 -22.04 -0.79 11.81
C ASN A 77 -22.11 -0.19 13.24
N GLU A 78 -21.75 -0.94 14.26
CA GLU A 78 -21.71 -0.50 15.65
C GLU A 78 -20.27 -0.13 16.08
N GLY A 79 -19.81 1.04 15.64
CA GLY A 79 -18.54 1.60 16.07
C GLY A 79 -17.40 1.48 15.07
N SER A 80 -16.19 1.71 15.55
CA SER A 80 -14.95 1.72 14.79
C SER A 80 -14.04 0.56 15.17
N GLN A 81 -13.17 0.18 14.23
CA GLN A 81 -12.13 -0.82 14.44
C GLN A 81 -10.79 -0.34 13.87
N PHE A 82 -9.71 -0.77 14.52
CA PHE A 82 -8.34 -0.55 14.07
C PHE A 82 -7.78 -1.90 13.63
N LEU A 83 -7.67 -2.08 12.32
CA LEU A 83 -7.25 -3.33 11.71
C LEU A 83 -5.81 -3.24 11.19
N PRO A 84 -5.02 -4.31 11.31
CA PRO A 84 -3.79 -4.42 10.54
C PRO A 84 -4.10 -4.24 9.05
N SER A 85 -3.18 -3.63 8.30
CA SER A 85 -3.31 -3.59 6.85
C SER A 85 -3.40 -5.01 6.28
N PRO A 86 -4.37 -5.29 5.39
CA PRO A 86 -4.44 -6.58 4.69
C PRO A 86 -3.21 -6.83 3.82
N ASN A 87 -2.53 -5.77 3.37
CA ASN A 87 -1.36 -5.85 2.50
C ASN A 87 -0.03 -6.09 3.23
N ASN A 88 -0.02 -6.12 4.56
CA ASN A 88 1.18 -6.48 5.35
C ASN A 88 1.76 -7.86 5.00
N MET A 89 0.99 -8.74 4.37
CA MET A 89 1.43 -10.08 3.96
C MET A 89 1.96 -10.16 2.53
N SER A 90 1.55 -9.25 1.64
CA SER A 90 1.92 -9.28 0.21
C SER A 90 3.38 -8.86 -0.05
N VAL A 91 4.00 -8.14 0.87
CA VAL A 91 5.40 -7.66 0.75
C VAL A 91 6.43 -8.81 0.83
N ARG A 92 6.03 -10.03 1.24
CA ARG A 92 6.89 -11.22 1.35
C ARG A 92 6.47 -12.37 0.44
N ALA A 93 5.73 -12.08 -0.63
CA ALA A 93 5.36 -13.09 -1.62
C ALA A 93 6.61 -13.73 -2.26
N ALA A 94 6.48 -14.98 -2.66
CA ALA A 94 7.51 -15.64 -3.47
C ALA A 94 7.79 -14.81 -4.73
N LEU A 95 9.04 -14.84 -5.21
CA LEU A 95 9.40 -14.15 -6.44
C LEU A 95 8.66 -14.78 -7.61
N PRO A 96 8.03 -13.98 -8.51
CA PRO A 96 7.42 -14.48 -9.73
C PRO A 96 8.43 -15.32 -10.53
N ALA A 97 8.03 -16.55 -10.83
CA ALA A 97 8.84 -17.57 -11.50
C ALA A 97 8.28 -17.94 -12.88
N GLN A 98 7.08 -17.42 -13.22
CA GLN A 98 6.40 -17.66 -14.49
C GLN A 98 5.77 -16.34 -15.01
N PRO A 99 5.58 -16.21 -16.34
CA PRO A 99 4.95 -15.02 -16.92
C PRO A 99 3.57 -14.70 -16.32
N SER A 100 2.76 -15.74 -16.04
CA SER A 100 1.43 -15.58 -15.44
C SER A 100 1.45 -14.92 -14.06
N GLU A 101 2.47 -15.19 -13.24
CA GLU A 101 2.61 -14.60 -11.90
C GLU A 101 2.99 -13.12 -11.98
N VAL A 102 3.79 -12.72 -12.99
CA VAL A 102 4.07 -11.31 -13.28
C VAL A 102 2.79 -10.61 -13.74
N ILE A 103 2.03 -11.23 -14.62
CA ILE A 103 0.74 -10.74 -15.12
C ILE A 103 -0.25 -10.54 -13.96
N GLU A 104 -0.34 -11.50 -13.04
CA GLU A 104 -1.20 -11.42 -11.87
C GLU A 104 -0.77 -10.30 -10.90
N TYR A 105 0.55 -10.11 -10.73
CA TYR A 105 1.07 -9.01 -9.91
C TYR A 105 0.56 -7.65 -10.40
N TYR A 106 0.55 -7.41 -11.70
CA TYR A 106 0.13 -6.13 -12.29
C TYR A 106 -1.38 -6.00 -12.51
N TYR A 107 -2.21 -6.97 -12.06
CA TYR A 107 -3.66 -6.85 -12.16
C TYR A 107 -4.23 -5.84 -11.15
N GLY A 108 -5.15 -4.94 -11.58
CA GLY A 108 -5.82 -3.94 -10.73
C GLY A 108 -5.10 -2.60 -10.68
N ASP A 109 -5.13 -1.95 -9.52
CA ASP A 109 -4.49 -0.64 -9.34
C ASP A 109 -3.01 -0.81 -9.00
N VAL A 110 -2.14 -0.12 -9.76
CA VAL A 110 -0.68 -0.15 -9.60
C VAL A 110 -0.18 1.28 -9.40
N PHE A 111 0.49 1.51 -8.28
CA PHE A 111 1.11 2.81 -8.00
C PHE A 111 2.35 3.01 -8.88
N ILE A 112 2.40 4.15 -9.57
CA ILE A 112 3.54 4.51 -10.45
C ILE A 112 4.37 5.61 -9.76
N SER A 113 5.55 5.23 -9.31
CA SER A 113 6.48 6.08 -8.58
C SER A 113 7.60 6.66 -9.45
N GLY A 114 7.84 6.07 -10.62
CA GLY A 114 9.03 6.29 -11.45
C GLY A 114 10.27 5.49 -11.02
N TYR A 115 10.13 4.66 -9.97
CA TYR A 115 11.17 3.73 -9.48
C TYR A 115 10.66 2.29 -9.49
N ASP A 116 9.64 2.02 -10.28
CA ASP A 116 8.84 0.80 -10.22
C ASP A 116 9.60 -0.37 -10.82
N SER A 117 9.91 -1.32 -9.98
CA SER A 117 10.57 -2.57 -10.37
C SER A 117 9.97 -3.75 -9.61
N LEU A 118 9.86 -4.88 -10.31
CA LEU A 118 9.43 -6.16 -9.76
C LEU A 118 10.59 -7.16 -9.83
N LYS A 119 11.03 -7.64 -8.69
CA LYS A 119 12.02 -8.70 -8.61
C LYS A 119 11.39 -10.02 -9.01
N ILE A 120 12.07 -10.78 -9.88
CA ILE A 120 11.63 -12.09 -10.36
C ILE A 120 12.64 -13.19 -10.02
N ASP A 121 12.20 -14.45 -10.07
CA ASP A 121 13.09 -15.62 -10.01
C ASP A 121 13.69 -15.88 -11.40
N ASP A 122 14.81 -15.22 -11.70
CA ASP A 122 15.49 -15.29 -12.99
C ASP A 122 16.14 -16.66 -13.31
N SER A 123 16.19 -17.53 -12.32
CA SER A 123 16.59 -18.92 -12.55
C SER A 123 15.48 -19.74 -13.22
N LYS A 124 14.23 -19.27 -13.18
CA LYS A 124 13.05 -19.94 -13.73
C LYS A 124 12.36 -19.14 -14.84
N LEU A 125 12.29 -17.82 -14.68
CA LEU A 125 11.70 -16.91 -15.67
C LEU A 125 12.82 -16.21 -16.45
N LEU A 126 13.14 -16.73 -17.64
CA LEU A 126 14.14 -16.14 -18.51
C LEU A 126 13.58 -14.94 -19.24
N ILE A 127 14.29 -13.81 -19.16
CA ILE A 127 14.02 -12.58 -19.90
C ILE A 127 15.21 -12.32 -20.83
N ASN A 128 14.93 -12.24 -22.13
CA ASN A 128 15.90 -12.00 -23.18
C ASN A 128 15.25 -11.27 -24.39
N ASP A 129 15.86 -11.30 -25.54
CA ASP A 129 15.32 -10.62 -26.72
C ASP A 129 14.12 -11.36 -27.35
N ASP A 130 14.02 -12.67 -27.18
CA ASP A 130 12.93 -13.50 -27.69
C ASP A 130 11.80 -13.70 -26.66
N SER A 131 12.07 -13.44 -25.37
CA SER A 131 11.13 -13.63 -24.27
C SER A 131 11.15 -12.42 -23.34
N TYR A 132 10.14 -11.55 -23.42
CA TYR A 132 10.12 -10.27 -22.73
C TYR A 132 8.71 -9.78 -22.44
N PHE A 133 8.59 -8.79 -21.57
CA PHE A 133 7.35 -8.09 -21.30
C PHE A 133 7.28 -6.75 -22.05
N THR A 134 6.07 -6.38 -22.47
CA THR A 134 5.76 -5.11 -23.12
C THR A 134 4.57 -4.46 -22.43
N VAL A 135 4.64 -3.15 -22.21
CA VAL A 135 3.49 -2.33 -21.84
C VAL A 135 2.96 -1.61 -23.08
N LYS A 136 1.62 -1.60 -23.23
CA LYS A 136 0.90 -0.88 -24.27
C LYS A 136 -0.11 0.06 -23.66
N TYR A 137 -0.20 1.28 -24.15
CA TYR A 137 -1.16 2.27 -23.67
C TYR A 137 -1.44 3.36 -24.71
N ASN A 138 -2.55 4.06 -24.53
CA ASN A 138 -2.94 5.17 -25.39
C ASN A 138 -2.96 6.49 -24.60
N VAL A 139 -2.42 7.53 -25.21
CA VAL A 139 -2.49 8.91 -24.70
C VAL A 139 -2.72 9.86 -25.88
N ASN A 140 -3.79 10.67 -25.82
CA ASN A 140 -4.15 11.64 -26.87
C ASN A 140 -4.22 11.00 -28.25
N ASP A 141 -4.91 9.87 -28.40
CA ASP A 141 -5.09 9.08 -29.61
C ASP A 141 -3.79 8.51 -30.22
N LYS A 142 -2.70 8.58 -29.48
CA LYS A 142 -1.43 7.97 -29.83
C LYS A 142 -1.19 6.70 -29.06
N GLU A 143 -0.91 5.61 -29.76
CA GLU A 143 -0.54 4.33 -29.18
C GLU A 143 0.96 4.29 -28.88
N TYR A 144 1.28 3.75 -27.71
CA TYR A 144 2.64 3.49 -27.23
C TYR A 144 2.78 2.00 -26.95
N ALA A 145 3.93 1.45 -27.33
CA ALA A 145 4.33 0.08 -26.99
C ALA A 145 5.79 0.09 -26.57
N GLU A 146 6.08 -0.31 -25.35
CA GLU A 146 7.42 -0.22 -24.79
C GLU A 146 7.81 -1.53 -24.07
N LYS A 147 9.01 -2.06 -24.37
CA LYS A 147 9.57 -3.23 -23.69
C LYS A 147 9.93 -2.84 -22.26
N LEU A 148 9.59 -3.68 -21.27
CA LEU A 148 10.06 -3.50 -19.90
C LEU A 148 11.59 -3.64 -19.87
N GLY A 149 12.22 -2.78 -19.09
CA GLY A 149 13.63 -2.97 -18.75
C GLY A 149 13.83 -4.23 -17.93
N TYR A 150 14.96 -4.92 -18.15
CA TYR A 150 15.37 -6.03 -17.30
C TYR A 150 16.80 -5.83 -16.86
N LYS A 151 17.01 -5.80 -15.54
CA LYS A 151 18.34 -5.62 -14.95
C LYS A 151 18.42 -6.23 -13.55
N ASP A 152 19.48 -6.99 -13.28
CA ASP A 152 19.79 -7.55 -11.96
C ASP A 152 18.61 -8.33 -11.32
N GLY A 153 17.93 -9.18 -12.15
CA GLY A 153 16.78 -9.96 -11.72
C GLY A 153 15.51 -9.15 -11.49
N LYS A 154 15.42 -7.94 -12.06
CA LYS A 154 14.26 -7.05 -11.91
C LYS A 154 13.69 -6.62 -13.25
N LEU A 155 12.38 -6.74 -13.39
CA LEU A 155 11.60 -6.07 -14.43
C LEU A 155 11.36 -4.62 -14.00
N VAL A 156 11.58 -3.67 -14.89
CA VAL A 156 11.46 -2.24 -14.62
C VAL A 156 10.42 -1.65 -15.55
N LEU A 157 9.40 -0.99 -14.98
CA LEU A 157 8.43 -0.23 -15.77
C LEU A 157 9.10 0.99 -16.43
N PRO A 158 8.72 1.35 -17.67
CA PRO A 158 9.29 2.51 -18.34
C PRO A 158 8.87 3.82 -17.65
N SER A 159 9.80 4.79 -17.54
CA SER A 159 9.54 6.11 -16.95
C SER A 159 8.49 6.93 -17.71
N SER A 160 8.31 6.63 -18.97
CA SER A 160 7.28 7.22 -19.83
C SER A 160 5.86 7.07 -19.28
N LEU A 161 5.58 6.04 -18.47
CA LEU A 161 4.30 5.89 -17.77
C LEU A 161 4.06 7.05 -16.79
N LEU A 162 5.08 7.51 -16.08
CA LEU A 162 4.96 8.65 -15.18
C LEU A 162 4.84 9.98 -15.95
N GLU A 163 5.51 10.08 -17.10
CA GLU A 163 5.50 11.27 -17.95
C GLU A 163 4.15 11.42 -18.69
N ASN A 164 3.68 10.35 -19.31
CA ASN A 164 2.48 10.33 -20.16
C ASN A 164 1.18 10.15 -19.36
N LYS A 165 1.25 9.59 -18.15
CA LYS A 165 0.12 9.34 -17.25
C LYS A 165 -1.10 8.69 -17.92
N PRO A 166 -0.95 7.56 -18.63
CA PRO A 166 -2.09 6.87 -19.21
C PRO A 166 -3.11 6.45 -18.14
N ALA A 167 -4.40 6.44 -18.52
CA ALA A 167 -5.46 5.98 -17.61
C ALA A 167 -5.50 4.46 -17.46
N LYS A 168 -5.02 3.73 -18.47
CA LYS A 168 -4.99 2.27 -18.49
C LYS A 168 -3.76 1.78 -19.25
N VAL A 169 -3.19 0.69 -18.80
CA VAL A 169 -2.01 0.05 -19.39
C VAL A 169 -2.28 -1.44 -19.55
N THR A 170 -1.95 -1.98 -20.72
CA THR A 170 -1.93 -3.42 -20.97
C THR A 170 -0.51 -3.92 -20.84
N LEU A 171 -0.28 -4.91 -19.97
CA LEU A 171 0.97 -5.66 -19.88
C LEU A 171 0.83 -6.98 -20.63
N CYS A 172 1.79 -7.27 -21.49
CA CYS A 172 1.83 -8.50 -22.28
C CYS A 172 3.18 -9.18 -22.12
N TYR A 173 3.18 -10.50 -22.11
CA TYR A 173 4.38 -11.30 -22.29
C TYR A 173 4.49 -11.72 -23.77
N ASN A 174 5.69 -11.65 -24.32
CA ASN A 174 6.01 -12.01 -25.69
C ASN A 174 7.04 -13.13 -25.67
N ASP A 175 6.86 -14.13 -26.53
CA ASP A 175 7.77 -15.25 -26.76
C ASP A 175 7.85 -15.60 -28.24
N GLU A 176 8.51 -16.70 -28.59
CA GLU A 176 8.66 -17.15 -29.98
C GLU A 176 7.33 -17.44 -30.70
N PHE A 177 6.24 -17.63 -29.95
CA PHE A 177 4.89 -17.86 -30.50
C PHE A 177 4.09 -16.56 -30.64
N GLY A 178 4.66 -15.44 -30.19
CA GLY A 178 4.03 -14.13 -30.23
C GLY A 178 3.57 -13.63 -28.86
N GLU A 179 2.59 -12.73 -28.88
CA GLU A 179 2.05 -12.12 -27.67
C GLU A 179 1.11 -13.07 -26.93
N SER A 180 1.46 -13.38 -25.68
CA SER A 180 0.69 -14.24 -24.79
C SER A 180 0.54 -13.62 -23.41
N ASN A 181 -0.25 -14.25 -22.53
CA ASN A 181 -0.39 -13.85 -21.12
C ASN A 181 -0.48 -12.33 -20.93
N LYS A 182 -1.67 -11.76 -21.00
CA LYS A 182 -1.87 -10.32 -20.89
C LYS A 182 -2.83 -9.94 -19.77
N THR A 183 -2.63 -8.77 -19.18
CA THR A 183 -3.53 -8.15 -18.23
C THR A 183 -3.63 -6.65 -18.48
N GLU A 184 -4.70 -6.06 -17.96
CA GLU A 184 -4.82 -4.62 -17.88
C GLU A 184 -4.71 -4.16 -16.44
N PHE A 185 -4.02 -3.05 -16.21
CA PHE A 185 -3.95 -2.40 -14.91
C PHE A 185 -4.24 -0.91 -15.02
N ASN A 186 -4.66 -0.33 -13.90
CA ASN A 186 -4.91 1.09 -13.76
C ASN A 186 -3.69 1.72 -13.06
N PRO A 187 -2.86 2.50 -13.77
CA PRO A 187 -1.77 3.20 -13.11
C PRO A 187 -2.32 4.32 -12.22
N VAL A 188 -1.86 4.37 -10.99
CA VAL A 188 -2.24 5.38 -10.00
C VAL A 188 -1.06 6.31 -9.74
N TYR A 189 -1.29 7.60 -9.90
CA TYR A 189 -0.29 8.65 -9.74
C TYR A 189 -0.62 9.50 -8.51
N ALA A 190 0.29 9.55 -7.55
CA ALA A 190 0.14 10.45 -6.42
C ALA A 190 0.67 11.85 -6.75
N ASP A 191 0.05 12.87 -6.19
CA ASP A 191 0.68 14.17 -6.08
C ASP A 191 1.93 14.03 -5.18
N LYS A 192 3.07 14.55 -5.67
CA LYS A 192 4.38 14.38 -5.03
C LYS A 192 4.43 15.00 -3.64
N ASP A 193 3.87 16.18 -3.47
CA ASP A 193 3.94 16.91 -2.21
C ASP A 193 2.96 16.31 -1.18
N VAL A 194 1.80 15.85 -1.64
CA VAL A 194 0.84 15.12 -0.80
C VAL A 194 1.46 13.83 -0.29
N LEU A 195 1.99 12.99 -1.18
CA LEU A 195 2.62 11.73 -0.79
C LEU A 195 3.81 11.96 0.15
N LYS A 196 4.63 12.98 -0.13
CA LYS A 196 5.75 13.36 0.73
C LYS A 196 5.29 13.67 2.14
N GLY A 197 4.27 14.51 2.31
CA GLY A 197 3.71 14.85 3.62
C GLY A 197 3.17 13.63 4.38
N GLU A 198 2.47 12.73 3.69
CA GLU A 198 1.95 11.49 4.26
C GLU A 198 3.09 10.56 4.75
N LEU A 199 4.11 10.36 3.93
CA LEU A 199 5.26 9.53 4.31
C LEU A 199 6.12 10.17 5.41
N GLU A 200 6.26 11.51 5.43
CA GLU A 200 6.92 12.24 6.52
C GLU A 200 6.19 12.05 7.85
N LEU A 201 4.86 12.01 7.84
CA LEU A 201 4.06 11.72 9.02
C LEU A 201 4.34 10.30 9.56
N ILE A 202 4.42 9.30 8.69
CA ILE A 202 4.78 7.93 9.07
C ILE A 202 6.18 7.92 9.69
N PHE A 203 7.18 8.49 9.01
CA PHE A 203 8.56 8.49 9.45
C PHE A 203 8.79 9.22 10.77
N SER A 204 8.12 10.35 10.99
CA SER A 204 8.22 11.14 12.22
C SER A 204 7.52 10.50 13.40
N THR A 205 6.41 9.80 13.15
CA THR A 205 5.62 9.16 14.22
C THR A 205 6.22 7.84 14.67
N MET A 206 6.70 7.01 13.74
CA MET A 206 7.24 5.70 14.07
C MET A 206 8.59 5.78 14.76
N LYS A 207 8.77 4.95 15.80
CA LYS A 207 10.08 4.61 16.37
C LYS A 207 10.65 3.38 15.66
N GLY A 208 11.97 3.22 15.75
CA GLY A 208 12.64 2.03 15.24
C GLY A 208 13.51 2.29 14.01
N LYS A 209 14.00 1.20 13.42
CA LYS A 209 14.92 1.23 12.28
C LYS A 209 14.22 1.73 11.02
N ARG A 210 15.03 2.28 10.11
CA ARG A 210 14.56 2.80 8.81
C ARG A 210 13.74 1.77 8.03
N ASP A 211 14.21 0.51 7.99
CA ASP A 211 13.52 -0.56 7.24
C ASP A 211 12.06 -0.79 7.70
N ALA A 212 11.80 -0.74 9.03
CA ALA A 212 10.44 -0.84 9.55
C ALA A 212 9.55 0.34 9.11
N LYS A 213 10.12 1.53 8.97
CA LYS A 213 9.40 2.72 8.49
C LYS A 213 9.13 2.62 6.99
N VAL A 214 10.10 2.13 6.21
CA VAL A 214 9.94 1.87 4.77
C VAL A 214 8.86 0.82 4.54
N LEU A 215 8.89 -0.29 5.27
CA LEU A 215 7.86 -1.33 5.18
C LEU A 215 6.47 -0.79 5.49
N SER A 216 6.30 0.01 6.57
CA SER A 216 5.02 0.65 6.89
C SER A 216 4.58 1.65 5.81
N SER A 217 5.53 2.36 5.20
CA SER A 217 5.25 3.27 4.08
C SER A 217 4.80 2.51 2.83
N ALA A 218 5.46 1.40 2.50
CA ALA A 218 5.06 0.54 1.39
C ALA A 218 3.66 -0.06 1.60
N THR A 219 3.38 -0.52 2.82
CA THR A 219 2.05 -0.99 3.23
C THR A 219 1.01 0.10 3.03
N PHE A 220 1.27 1.33 3.50
CA PHE A 220 0.38 2.47 3.31
C PHE A 220 0.12 2.77 1.83
N VAL A 221 1.17 2.80 0.99
CA VAL A 221 1.03 3.04 -0.45
C VAL A 221 0.21 1.95 -1.12
N ASN A 222 0.45 0.69 -0.79
CA ASN A 222 -0.35 -0.44 -1.30
C ASN A 222 -1.84 -0.32 -0.94
N ASP A 223 -2.16 0.14 0.28
CA ASP A 223 -3.54 0.24 0.74
C ASP A 223 -4.33 1.38 0.09
N PHE A 224 -3.66 2.46 -0.31
CA PHE A 224 -4.32 3.70 -0.71
C PHE A 224 -4.05 4.15 -2.14
N TYR A 225 -2.93 3.75 -2.71
CA TYR A 225 -2.53 4.13 -4.06
C TYR A 225 -2.48 2.95 -5.03
N GLY A 226 -2.35 1.73 -4.52
CA GLY A 226 -2.26 0.54 -5.34
C GLY A 226 -0.96 -0.22 -5.18
N LYS A 227 -0.84 -1.36 -5.85
CA LYS A 227 0.30 -2.27 -5.72
C LYS A 227 1.63 -1.56 -5.99
N THR A 228 2.59 -1.79 -5.11
CA THR A 228 3.98 -1.32 -5.22
C THR A 228 4.91 -2.26 -4.47
N THR A 229 6.21 -2.15 -4.71
CA THR A 229 7.23 -2.89 -3.96
C THR A 229 7.86 -2.02 -2.86
N GLU A 230 8.40 -2.67 -1.82
CA GLU A 230 9.15 -1.98 -0.77
C GLU A 230 10.36 -1.23 -1.36
N GLU A 231 11.04 -1.85 -2.34
CA GLU A 231 12.19 -1.24 -3.04
C GLU A 231 11.81 0.03 -3.80
N ALA A 232 10.65 0.04 -4.48
CA ALA A 232 10.17 1.22 -5.21
C ALA A 232 9.86 2.37 -4.25
N VAL A 233 9.20 2.08 -3.13
CA VAL A 233 8.90 3.08 -2.10
C VAL A 233 10.17 3.56 -1.41
N ASP A 234 11.13 2.68 -1.10
CA ASP A 234 12.43 3.06 -0.54
C ASP A 234 13.23 3.97 -1.48
N ALA A 235 13.25 3.65 -2.77
CA ALA A 235 13.88 4.48 -3.78
C ALA A 235 13.20 5.86 -3.88
N TRP A 236 11.87 5.89 -3.85
CA TRP A 236 11.11 7.14 -3.85
C TRP A 236 11.45 8.00 -2.62
N ILE A 237 11.47 7.40 -1.42
CA ILE A 237 11.83 8.08 -0.16
C ILE A 237 13.23 8.67 -0.23
N LYS A 238 14.23 7.88 -0.68
CA LYS A 238 15.62 8.35 -0.82
C LYS A 238 15.77 9.56 -1.73
N ASN A 239 14.98 9.60 -2.81
CA ASN A 239 15.09 10.66 -3.81
C ASN A 239 14.24 11.90 -3.50
N ASN A 240 13.26 11.80 -2.60
CA ASN A 240 12.28 12.87 -2.38
C ASN A 240 12.18 13.37 -0.93
N MET A 241 12.71 12.63 0.06
CA MET A 241 12.52 12.98 1.48
C MET A 241 13.80 13.29 2.24
N ASN A 242 15.00 13.16 1.67
CA ASN A 242 16.29 13.34 2.37
C ASN A 242 16.41 12.54 3.69
N LYS A 243 15.92 11.28 3.71
CA LYS A 243 15.83 10.43 4.92
C LYS A 243 16.38 9.03 4.68
#